data_92ad4a305730088f18b9a751c2ec5c12
#
_entry.id   92ad4a305730088f18b9a751c2ec5c12
#
_cell.length_a   1.000
_cell.length_b   1.000
_cell.length_c   1.000
_cell.angle_alpha   90.00
_cell.angle_beta   90.00
_cell.angle_gamma   90.00
#
_symmetry.space_group_name_H-M   'P 1'
#
loop_
_entity.id
_entity.type
_entity.pdbx_description
1 polymer ?
#
loop_
_entity_poly.entity_id
_entity_poly.type
_entity_poly.pdbx_seq_one_letter_code
_entity_poly.pdbx_strand_id
1 'polypeptide(L)'
;MGLATWIVFLGSTGLAQSPLSPKPFLVFDGTLYSNKPDLSAYGIRPITLAYAGEFGPDWFKDINRLPDLSAVQAVAQEAQQKGYGVVLDIEHWPLTGSPDVVRDSLTKYITVLNWFRAAAPGLSVGYYGRPPLCDYWRAILDPSSQAYLSWMAENDQLGILASAVDVLFPSLYTFYPDQAGWKKYAIAQIKEARRYGGGKPVYVFLWPQYHDSNPLLGGSYLPADYWLLELQTAKQYADGIVIWGGWGSDNRPAEWDENAAWWKVTKKFMKSADKSPPRAPTSLSVR
;
A
#
# COMPACT_ATOMS: atom_id res chain seq x y z
N MET A 1 -42.63 -2.34 -64.26
CA MET A 1 -42.89 -1.90 -62.85
C MET A 1 -41.74 -2.38 -62.01
N GLY A 2 -40.75 -1.52 -61.72
CA GLY A 2 -39.59 -1.86 -60.90
C GLY A 2 -39.77 -1.25 -59.51
N LEU A 3 -39.73 -2.09 -58.49
CA LEU A 3 -39.72 -1.68 -57.09
C LEU A 3 -38.28 -1.28 -56.71
N ALA A 4 -38.07 -0.02 -56.32
CA ALA A 4 -36.82 0.46 -55.75
C ALA A 4 -36.86 0.24 -54.24
N THR A 5 -35.95 -0.60 -53.73
CA THR A 5 -35.77 -0.85 -52.29
C THR A 5 -34.81 0.21 -51.71
N TRP A 6 -35.26 1.04 -50.85
CA TRP A 6 -34.43 2.01 -50.11
C TRP A 6 -33.82 1.31 -48.89
N ILE A 7 -32.47 1.21 -48.81
CA ILE A 7 -31.72 0.79 -47.65
C ILE A 7 -31.40 2.04 -46.83
N VAL A 8 -32.02 2.13 -45.66
CA VAL A 8 -31.70 3.18 -44.68
C VAL A 8 -30.50 2.71 -43.84
N PHE A 9 -29.35 3.37 -43.99
CA PHE A 9 -28.23 3.20 -43.12
C PHE A 9 -28.49 4.00 -41.80
N LEU A 10 -28.80 3.29 -40.73
CA LEU A 10 -28.77 3.87 -39.38
C LEU A 10 -27.30 3.98 -38.94
N GLY A 11 -26.74 5.17 -39.03
CA GLY A 11 -25.44 5.50 -38.46
C GLY A 11 -25.50 5.44 -36.93
N SER A 12 -24.84 4.45 -36.32
CA SER A 12 -24.60 4.42 -34.89
C SER A 12 -23.62 5.52 -34.52
N THR A 13 -24.11 6.61 -33.94
CA THR A 13 -23.28 7.63 -33.27
C THR A 13 -22.70 7.00 -32.03
N GLY A 14 -21.49 6.46 -32.14
CA GLY A 14 -20.70 6.05 -30.99
C GLY A 14 -20.45 7.26 -30.10
N LEU A 15 -21.06 7.28 -28.92
CA LEU A 15 -20.72 8.24 -27.86
C LEU A 15 -19.25 8.01 -27.50
N ALA A 16 -18.39 8.93 -27.92
CA ALA A 16 -17.02 8.96 -27.47
C ALA A 16 -17.04 9.10 -25.95
N GLN A 17 -16.66 8.04 -25.23
CA GLN A 17 -16.44 8.14 -23.77
C GLN A 17 -15.38 9.20 -23.53
N SER A 18 -15.74 10.27 -22.82
CA SER A 18 -14.79 11.27 -22.34
C SER A 18 -13.68 10.55 -21.59
N PRO A 19 -12.40 10.86 -21.86
CA PRO A 19 -11.30 10.27 -21.11
C PRO A 19 -11.51 10.53 -19.63
N LEU A 20 -11.59 9.45 -18.83
CA LEU A 20 -11.69 9.55 -17.37
C LEU A 20 -10.55 10.44 -16.88
N SER A 21 -10.88 11.50 -16.16
CA SER A 21 -9.87 12.34 -15.52
C SER A 21 -8.92 11.47 -14.70
N PRO A 22 -7.60 11.65 -14.83
CA PRO A 22 -6.64 10.84 -14.09
C PRO A 22 -6.92 10.97 -12.58
N LYS A 23 -6.99 9.85 -11.88
CA LYS A 23 -7.21 9.84 -10.43
C LYS A 23 -6.07 10.61 -9.75
N PRO A 24 -6.36 11.47 -8.75
CA PRO A 24 -5.33 12.18 -8.02
C PRO A 24 -4.43 11.19 -7.26
N PHE A 25 -3.12 11.47 -7.23
CA PHE A 25 -2.18 10.75 -6.38
C PHE A 25 -2.38 11.19 -4.93
N LEU A 26 -2.62 10.24 -4.02
CA LEU A 26 -2.94 10.52 -2.63
C LEU A 26 -1.72 10.31 -1.72
N VAL A 27 -1.57 11.18 -0.73
CA VAL A 27 -0.53 11.05 0.30
C VAL A 27 -1.22 11.01 1.66
N PHE A 28 -0.86 10.01 2.47
CA PHE A 28 -1.43 9.79 3.79
C PHE A 28 -0.38 9.89 4.88
N ASP A 29 -0.80 10.42 6.03
CA ASP A 29 0.01 10.56 7.24
C ASP A 29 -0.15 9.31 8.13
N GLY A 30 0.83 8.42 8.08
CA GLY A 30 1.00 7.31 9.00
C GLY A 30 2.11 7.58 10.04
N THR A 31 2.59 8.81 10.17
CA THR A 31 3.70 9.13 11.06
C THR A 31 3.27 9.25 12.52
N LEU A 32 4.16 8.84 13.42
CA LEU A 32 3.93 8.76 14.87
C LEU A 32 4.66 9.85 15.65
N TYR A 33 5.23 10.86 14.98
CA TYR A 33 5.96 11.94 15.66
C TYR A 33 5.11 12.66 16.71
N SER A 34 5.70 12.94 17.86
CA SER A 34 5.13 13.89 18.82
C SER A 34 5.26 15.33 18.31
N ASN A 35 4.37 16.21 18.74
CA ASN A 35 4.36 17.64 18.38
C ASN A 35 4.35 17.94 16.87
N LYS A 36 3.92 16.98 16.02
CA LYS A 36 3.79 17.24 14.58
C LYS A 36 2.64 18.23 14.31
N PRO A 37 2.81 19.10 13.29
CA PRO A 37 1.73 20.00 12.88
C PRO A 37 0.60 19.22 12.19
N ASP A 38 -0.50 19.90 11.93
CA ASP A 38 -1.54 19.38 11.05
C ASP A 38 -1.02 19.29 9.61
N LEU A 39 -0.81 18.06 9.14
CA LEU A 39 -0.28 17.79 7.80
C LEU A 39 -1.32 17.99 6.70
N SER A 40 -2.61 18.14 7.04
CA SER A 40 -3.67 18.40 6.06
C SER A 40 -3.46 19.72 5.31
N ALA A 41 -2.83 20.71 5.98
CA ALA A 41 -2.43 21.99 5.37
C ALA A 41 -1.46 21.84 4.18
N TYR A 42 -0.81 20.67 4.06
CA TYR A 42 0.10 20.33 2.96
C TYR A 42 -0.55 19.37 1.96
N GLY A 43 -1.85 19.08 2.06
CA GLY A 43 -2.56 18.12 1.22
C GLY A 43 -2.32 16.66 1.59
N ILE A 44 -1.72 16.39 2.74
CA ILE A 44 -1.49 15.04 3.28
C ILE A 44 -2.70 14.66 4.13
N ARG A 45 -3.32 13.54 3.82
CA ARG A 45 -4.57 13.08 4.41
C ARG A 45 -4.32 12.19 5.64
N PRO A 46 -5.19 12.23 6.64
CA PRO A 46 -5.12 11.26 7.72
C PRO A 46 -5.47 9.85 7.23
N ILE A 47 -4.91 8.85 7.90
CA ILE A 47 -5.25 7.43 7.77
C ILE A 47 -5.21 6.79 9.16
N THR A 48 -5.98 5.75 9.39
CA THR A 48 -5.95 5.01 10.64
C THR A 48 -5.03 3.80 10.50
N LEU A 49 -4.01 3.70 11.35
CA LEU A 49 -3.20 2.50 11.50
C LEU A 49 -3.69 1.77 12.74
N ALA A 50 -4.11 0.53 12.58
CA ALA A 50 -4.57 -0.33 13.66
C ALA A 50 -3.53 -1.44 13.88
N TYR A 51 -2.68 -1.27 14.87
CA TYR A 51 -1.58 -2.18 15.18
C TYR A 51 -2.06 -3.43 15.91
N ALA A 52 -1.37 -4.55 15.71
CA ALA A 52 -1.71 -5.82 16.36
C ALA A 52 -1.89 -5.71 17.87
N GLY A 53 -1.09 -4.89 18.55
CA GLY A 53 -1.20 -4.65 20.00
C GLY A 53 -2.51 -4.01 20.46
N GLU A 54 -3.20 -3.28 19.59
CA GLU A 54 -4.48 -2.65 19.92
C GLU A 54 -5.64 -3.66 19.99
N PHE A 55 -5.49 -4.81 19.36
CA PHE A 55 -6.48 -5.90 19.38
C PHE A 55 -6.36 -6.80 20.63
N GLY A 56 -5.65 -6.36 21.64
CA GLY A 56 -5.45 -7.03 22.91
C GLY A 56 -3.99 -7.45 23.16
N PRO A 57 -3.66 -7.75 24.43
CA PRO A 57 -2.28 -8.08 24.80
C PRO A 57 -1.90 -9.49 24.32
N ASP A 58 -0.69 -9.63 23.85
CA ASP A 58 0.03 -10.88 23.62
C ASP A 58 -0.60 -11.92 22.68
N TRP A 59 -1.77 -11.66 22.11
CA TRP A 59 -2.43 -12.61 21.19
C TRP A 59 -1.57 -12.86 19.93
N PHE A 60 -0.86 -11.85 19.48
CA PHE A 60 0.00 -11.90 18.29
C PHE A 60 1.32 -12.65 18.51
N LYS A 61 1.62 -13.09 19.73
CA LYS A 61 2.77 -13.96 20.02
C LYS A 61 2.50 -15.43 19.71
N ASP A 62 1.25 -15.80 19.46
CA ASP A 62 0.85 -17.16 19.11
C ASP A 62 0.23 -17.16 17.70
N ILE A 63 0.91 -17.79 16.73
CA ILE A 63 0.45 -17.88 15.34
C ILE A 63 -0.87 -18.65 15.16
N ASN A 64 -1.28 -19.45 16.16
CA ASN A 64 -2.54 -20.18 16.13
C ASN A 64 -3.71 -19.37 16.67
N ARG A 65 -3.45 -18.21 17.26
CA ARG A 65 -4.46 -17.43 17.97
C ARG A 65 -5.07 -16.34 17.07
N LEU A 66 -6.36 -16.08 17.27
CA LEU A 66 -7.06 -14.87 16.82
C LEU A 66 -7.12 -13.86 17.96
N PRO A 67 -7.24 -12.54 17.69
CA PRO A 67 -7.59 -11.59 18.70
C PRO A 67 -9.01 -11.83 19.21
N ASP A 68 -9.36 -11.24 20.35
CA ASP A 68 -10.73 -11.30 20.84
C ASP A 68 -11.65 -10.47 19.94
N LEU A 69 -12.80 -11.02 19.58
CA LEU A 69 -13.79 -10.35 18.73
C LEU A 69 -14.17 -8.96 19.28
N SER A 70 -14.37 -8.86 20.60
CA SER A 70 -14.71 -7.58 21.24
C SER A 70 -13.61 -6.53 21.11
N ALA A 71 -12.34 -6.93 21.15
CA ALA A 71 -11.22 -6.02 20.93
C ALA A 71 -11.18 -5.52 19.47
N VAL A 72 -11.39 -6.42 18.51
CA VAL A 72 -11.50 -6.03 17.09
C VAL A 72 -12.65 -5.05 16.86
N GLN A 73 -13.80 -5.31 17.48
CA GLN A 73 -14.97 -4.43 17.38
C GLN A 73 -14.71 -3.05 18.00
N ALA A 74 -14.02 -2.97 19.14
CA ALA A 74 -13.68 -1.71 19.78
C ALA A 74 -12.77 -0.84 18.90
N VAL A 75 -11.70 -1.42 18.36
CA VAL A 75 -10.78 -0.72 17.43
C VAL A 75 -11.51 -0.28 16.16
N ALA A 76 -12.39 -1.13 15.62
CA ALA A 76 -13.18 -0.80 14.44
C ALA A 76 -14.14 0.36 14.70
N GLN A 77 -14.82 0.40 15.85
CA GLN A 77 -15.72 1.48 16.22
C GLN A 77 -14.98 2.82 16.41
N GLU A 78 -13.78 2.80 16.99
CA GLU A 78 -12.92 3.98 17.07
C GLU A 78 -12.52 4.47 15.67
N ALA A 79 -12.11 3.56 14.78
CA ALA A 79 -11.80 3.90 13.39
C ALA A 79 -13.02 4.48 12.65
N GLN A 80 -14.22 3.94 12.90
CA GLN A 80 -15.49 4.44 12.34
C GLN A 80 -15.77 5.89 12.77
N GLN A 81 -15.48 6.24 14.01
CA GLN A 81 -15.63 7.61 14.51
C GLN A 81 -14.66 8.58 13.81
N LYS A 82 -13.44 8.14 13.53
CA LYS A 82 -12.44 8.93 12.77
C LYS A 82 -12.83 9.10 11.30
N GLY A 83 -13.50 8.10 10.70
CA GLY A 83 -14.01 8.16 9.33
C GLY A 83 -12.94 8.07 8.24
N TYR A 84 -11.72 7.64 8.57
CA TYR A 84 -10.62 7.52 7.62
C TYR A 84 -10.46 6.08 7.12
N GLY A 85 -9.75 5.92 5.98
CA GLY A 85 -9.30 4.60 5.54
C GLY A 85 -8.42 3.93 6.59
N VAL A 86 -8.45 2.61 6.65
CA VAL A 86 -7.82 1.82 7.72
C VAL A 86 -6.78 0.85 7.15
N VAL A 87 -5.64 0.81 7.80
CA VAL A 87 -4.60 -0.19 7.62
C VAL A 87 -4.55 -1.07 8.86
N LEU A 88 -4.81 -2.35 8.69
CA LEU A 88 -4.62 -3.35 9.73
C LEU A 88 -3.16 -3.81 9.70
N ASP A 89 -2.42 -3.53 10.75
CA ASP A 89 -1.02 -3.91 10.87
C ASP A 89 -0.87 -5.17 11.73
N ILE A 90 -1.10 -6.31 11.06
CA ILE A 90 -1.00 -7.66 11.64
C ILE A 90 -0.02 -8.45 10.79
N GLU A 91 1.13 -8.83 11.35
CA GLU A 91 2.23 -9.38 10.58
C GLU A 91 2.67 -10.79 10.97
N HIS A 92 2.19 -11.32 12.08
CA HIS A 92 2.72 -12.54 12.68
C HIS A 92 2.20 -13.85 12.06
N TRP A 93 1.11 -13.83 11.29
CA TRP A 93 0.65 -15.04 10.60
C TRP A 93 1.42 -15.27 9.31
N PRO A 94 2.09 -16.43 9.15
CA PRO A 94 2.94 -16.69 8.00
C PRO A 94 2.12 -16.83 6.70
N LEU A 95 2.55 -16.16 5.65
CA LEU A 95 1.96 -16.22 4.31
C LEU A 95 2.86 -16.95 3.32
N THR A 96 3.87 -17.65 3.83
CA THR A 96 4.78 -18.54 3.10
C THR A 96 4.88 -19.87 3.84
N GLY A 97 5.34 -20.91 3.13
CA GLY A 97 5.48 -22.25 3.71
C GLY A 97 4.55 -23.26 3.04
N SER A 98 4.09 -24.29 3.80
CA SER A 98 3.18 -25.29 3.23
C SER A 98 1.80 -24.68 2.89
N PRO A 99 1.09 -25.22 1.90
CA PRO A 99 -0.24 -24.72 1.55
C PRO A 99 -1.24 -24.70 2.72
N ASP A 100 -1.11 -25.63 3.67
CA ASP A 100 -1.98 -25.67 4.84
C ASP A 100 -1.71 -24.51 5.80
N VAL A 101 -0.44 -24.17 6.01
CA VAL A 101 -0.03 -23.01 6.85
C VAL A 101 -0.54 -21.71 6.23
N VAL A 102 -0.35 -21.53 4.93
CA VAL A 102 -0.80 -20.33 4.23
C VAL A 102 -2.34 -20.21 4.26
N ARG A 103 -3.05 -21.32 4.03
CA ARG A 103 -4.52 -21.35 4.07
C ARG A 103 -5.06 -21.01 5.47
N ASP A 104 -4.48 -21.55 6.53
CA ASP A 104 -4.85 -21.24 7.90
C ASP A 104 -4.64 -19.76 8.23
N SER A 105 -3.47 -19.21 7.87
CA SER A 105 -3.17 -17.78 8.01
C SER A 105 -4.15 -16.89 7.24
N LEU A 106 -4.45 -17.21 5.98
CA LEU A 106 -5.42 -16.48 5.17
C LEU A 106 -6.81 -16.51 5.79
N THR A 107 -7.22 -17.64 6.36
CA THR A 107 -8.50 -17.75 7.09
C THR A 107 -8.54 -16.77 8.27
N LYS A 108 -7.45 -16.67 9.04
CA LYS A 108 -7.35 -15.73 10.16
C LYS A 108 -7.41 -14.28 9.70
N TYR A 109 -6.64 -13.89 8.66
CA TYR A 109 -6.69 -12.55 8.08
C TYR A 109 -8.11 -12.18 7.64
N ILE A 110 -8.78 -13.07 6.89
CA ILE A 110 -10.14 -12.81 6.39
C ILE A 110 -11.14 -12.75 7.56
N THR A 111 -10.97 -13.56 8.59
CA THR A 111 -11.82 -13.55 9.78
C THR A 111 -11.76 -12.19 10.48
N VAL A 112 -10.55 -11.70 10.78
CA VAL A 112 -10.37 -10.38 11.43
C VAL A 112 -10.91 -9.25 10.55
N LEU A 113 -10.64 -9.29 9.25
CA LEU A 113 -11.18 -8.31 8.29
C LEU A 113 -12.72 -8.26 8.32
N ASN A 114 -13.36 -9.42 8.33
CA ASN A 114 -14.82 -9.51 8.37
C ASN A 114 -15.40 -8.98 9.70
N TRP A 115 -14.75 -9.28 10.81
CA TRP A 115 -15.15 -8.76 12.14
C TRP A 115 -15.01 -7.23 12.18
N PHE A 116 -13.90 -6.71 11.65
CA PHE A 116 -13.64 -5.29 11.57
C PHE A 116 -14.71 -4.57 10.72
N ARG A 117 -14.97 -5.08 9.52
CA ARG A 117 -15.98 -4.51 8.62
C ARG A 117 -17.39 -4.56 9.16
N ALA A 118 -17.74 -5.61 9.88
CA ALA A 118 -19.06 -5.71 10.52
C ALA A 118 -19.27 -4.62 11.56
N ALA A 119 -18.20 -4.20 12.27
CA ALA A 119 -18.24 -3.16 13.29
C ALA A 119 -18.01 -1.73 12.73
N ALA A 120 -17.35 -1.60 11.58
CA ALA A 120 -17.06 -0.33 10.90
C ALA A 120 -17.46 -0.38 9.42
N PRO A 121 -18.76 -0.46 9.10
CA PRO A 121 -19.21 -0.56 7.72
C PRO A 121 -18.92 0.72 6.93
N GLY A 122 -18.49 0.54 5.67
CA GLY A 122 -18.23 1.66 4.75
C GLY A 122 -16.82 2.24 4.83
N LEU A 123 -15.98 1.84 5.77
CA LEU A 123 -14.57 2.20 5.74
C LEU A 123 -13.81 1.33 4.73
N SER A 124 -12.88 1.95 3.99
CA SER A 124 -11.93 1.21 3.15
C SER A 124 -10.84 0.61 4.03
N VAL A 125 -10.66 -0.72 3.96
CA VAL A 125 -9.75 -1.47 4.84
C VAL A 125 -8.80 -2.33 4.01
N GLY A 126 -7.54 -2.37 4.41
CA GLY A 126 -6.53 -3.28 3.88
C GLY A 126 -5.48 -3.62 4.93
N TYR A 127 -4.56 -4.53 4.58
CA TYR A 127 -3.46 -4.93 5.45
C TYR A 127 -2.15 -4.27 5.06
N TYR A 128 -1.36 -3.87 6.03
CA TYR A 128 0.01 -3.42 5.82
C TYR A 128 0.86 -4.57 5.25
N GLY A 129 1.64 -4.26 4.21
CA GLY A 129 2.63 -5.16 3.63
C GLY A 129 2.09 -6.45 2.99
N ARG A 130 0.73 -6.63 2.88
CA ARG A 130 0.11 -7.87 2.41
C ARG A 130 -1.26 -7.67 1.77
N PRO A 131 -1.50 -8.29 0.58
CA PRO A 131 -0.53 -8.67 -0.42
C PRO A 131 0.05 -7.45 -1.15
N PRO A 132 1.18 -7.56 -1.85
CA PRO A 132 2.02 -8.71 -2.10
C PRO A 132 3.00 -9.03 -0.96
N LEU A 133 3.64 -10.20 -1.03
CA LEU A 133 4.74 -10.57 -0.13
C LEU A 133 5.94 -9.64 -0.35
N CYS A 134 6.42 -9.04 0.72
CA CYS A 134 7.62 -8.24 0.71
C CYS A 134 8.85 -9.14 0.56
N ASP A 135 9.48 -9.10 -0.61
CA ASP A 135 10.72 -9.82 -0.90
C ASP A 135 11.62 -9.00 -1.80
N TYR A 136 12.55 -8.28 -1.19
CA TYR A 136 13.48 -7.42 -1.93
C TYR A 136 14.32 -8.22 -2.94
N TRP A 137 14.88 -9.35 -2.51
CA TRP A 137 15.87 -10.07 -3.30
C TRP A 137 15.28 -10.76 -4.53
N ARG A 138 14.15 -11.42 -4.37
CA ARG A 138 13.49 -12.08 -5.52
C ARG A 138 12.88 -11.07 -6.47
N ALA A 139 12.31 -9.98 -5.96
CA ALA A 139 11.64 -8.96 -6.77
C ALA A 139 12.59 -8.14 -7.68
N ILE A 140 13.89 -8.07 -7.38
CA ILE A 140 14.88 -7.36 -8.22
C ILE A 140 15.51 -8.23 -9.30
N LEU A 141 15.27 -9.53 -9.28
CA LEU A 141 15.82 -10.48 -10.25
C LEU A 141 15.15 -10.33 -11.62
N ASP A 142 15.72 -11.03 -12.60
CA ASP A 142 15.10 -11.14 -13.91
C ASP A 142 13.71 -11.79 -13.79
N PRO A 143 12.65 -11.19 -14.37
CA PRO A 143 11.29 -11.75 -14.31
C PRO A 143 11.13 -13.15 -14.88
N SER A 144 12.06 -13.62 -15.70
CA SER A 144 12.08 -15.00 -16.22
C SER A 144 12.82 -15.99 -15.31
N SER A 145 13.48 -15.50 -14.26
CA SER A 145 14.21 -16.37 -13.34
C SER A 145 13.28 -17.21 -12.47
N GLN A 146 13.70 -18.44 -12.16
CA GLN A 146 12.92 -19.35 -11.32
C GLN A 146 12.57 -18.73 -9.96
N ALA A 147 13.50 -17.97 -9.36
CA ALA A 147 13.28 -17.34 -8.07
C ALA A 147 12.20 -16.22 -8.13
N TYR A 148 12.21 -15.40 -9.18
CA TYR A 148 11.15 -14.40 -9.42
C TYR A 148 9.79 -15.07 -9.64
N LEU A 149 9.74 -16.11 -10.48
CA LEU A 149 8.52 -16.87 -10.76
C LEU A 149 7.99 -17.57 -9.50
N SER A 150 8.87 -18.09 -8.63
CA SER A 150 8.47 -18.66 -7.34
C SER A 150 7.83 -17.62 -6.43
N TRP A 151 8.39 -16.42 -6.37
CA TRP A 151 7.79 -15.31 -5.61
C TRP A 151 6.40 -14.94 -6.14
N MET A 152 6.22 -14.88 -7.46
CA MET A 152 4.90 -14.66 -8.08
C MET A 152 3.91 -15.79 -7.72
N ALA A 153 4.34 -17.05 -7.78
CA ALA A 153 3.50 -18.20 -7.45
C ALA A 153 3.08 -18.22 -5.98
N GLU A 154 3.96 -17.79 -5.06
CA GLU A 154 3.60 -17.60 -3.66
C GLU A 154 2.56 -16.47 -3.50
N ASN A 155 2.69 -15.37 -4.23
CA ASN A 155 1.70 -14.30 -4.23
C ASN A 155 0.34 -14.73 -4.80
N ASP A 156 0.30 -15.67 -5.76
CA ASP A 156 -0.96 -16.20 -6.32
C ASP A 156 -1.82 -16.85 -5.23
N GLN A 157 -1.21 -17.46 -4.21
CA GLN A 157 -1.92 -18.03 -3.08
C GLN A 157 -2.66 -16.97 -2.24
N LEU A 158 -2.21 -15.70 -2.30
CA LEU A 158 -2.81 -14.58 -1.58
C LEU A 158 -3.99 -13.92 -2.31
N GLY A 159 -4.36 -14.41 -3.48
CA GLY A 159 -5.44 -13.84 -4.31
C GLY A 159 -6.77 -13.71 -3.57
N ILE A 160 -7.08 -14.64 -2.66
CA ILE A 160 -8.29 -14.57 -1.82
C ILE A 160 -8.25 -13.37 -0.85
N LEU A 161 -7.10 -13.08 -0.26
CA LEU A 161 -6.92 -11.92 0.61
C LEU A 161 -6.96 -10.62 -0.21
N ALA A 162 -6.28 -10.59 -1.37
CA ALA A 162 -6.34 -9.46 -2.29
C ALA A 162 -7.77 -9.15 -2.75
N SER A 163 -8.58 -10.18 -2.95
CA SER A 163 -10.00 -10.02 -3.30
C SER A 163 -10.83 -9.49 -2.13
N ALA A 164 -10.48 -9.85 -0.91
CA ALA A 164 -11.21 -9.48 0.29
C ALA A 164 -10.97 -8.02 0.73
N VAL A 165 -9.76 -7.48 0.64
CA VAL A 165 -9.45 -6.09 1.04
C VAL A 165 -9.99 -5.06 0.06
N ASP A 166 -10.11 -3.79 0.46
CA ASP A 166 -10.55 -2.68 -0.40
C ASP A 166 -9.36 -1.94 -1.03
N VAL A 167 -8.23 -1.96 -0.37
CA VAL A 167 -6.99 -1.28 -0.74
C VAL A 167 -5.81 -2.21 -0.51
N LEU A 168 -4.81 -2.11 -1.38
CA LEU A 168 -3.55 -2.82 -1.23
C LEU A 168 -2.48 -1.85 -0.70
N PHE A 169 -1.76 -2.26 0.35
CA PHE A 169 -0.75 -1.45 1.02
C PHE A 169 0.63 -2.14 0.99
N PRO A 170 1.28 -2.27 -0.18
CA PRO A 170 2.63 -2.84 -0.25
C PRO A 170 3.62 -2.05 0.60
N SER A 171 4.49 -2.75 1.34
CA SER A 171 5.63 -2.12 2.01
C SER A 171 6.78 -1.94 1.02
N LEU A 172 7.27 -0.72 0.91
CA LEU A 172 8.44 -0.37 0.09
C LEU A 172 9.55 0.25 0.93
N TYR A 173 9.69 -0.18 2.17
CA TYR A 173 10.75 0.32 3.04
C TYR A 173 12.13 0.04 2.46
N THR A 174 13.07 0.92 2.75
CA THR A 174 14.41 0.91 2.18
C THR A 174 15.36 0.11 3.06
N PHE A 175 15.80 -1.02 2.55
CA PHE A 175 16.73 -1.92 3.26
C PHE A 175 18.21 -1.58 3.03
N TYR A 176 18.55 -1.05 1.85
CA TYR A 176 19.94 -0.88 1.40
C TYR A 176 20.16 0.46 0.70
N PRO A 177 21.40 0.99 0.69
CA PRO A 177 21.74 2.23 -0.01
C PRO A 177 21.85 2.05 -1.54
N ASP A 178 21.10 1.11 -2.11
CA ASP A 178 21.02 0.80 -3.54
C ASP A 178 19.74 1.40 -4.14
N GLN A 179 19.81 2.63 -4.62
CA GLN A 179 18.68 3.33 -5.24
C GLN A 179 18.16 2.61 -6.49
N ALA A 180 19.03 2.02 -7.29
CA ALA A 180 18.65 1.31 -8.51
C ALA A 180 17.92 0.00 -8.20
N GLY A 181 18.42 -0.77 -7.25
CA GLY A 181 17.76 -1.99 -6.74
C GLY A 181 16.44 -1.66 -6.09
N TRP A 182 16.38 -0.65 -5.22
CA TRP A 182 15.12 -0.22 -4.61
C TRP A 182 14.06 0.15 -5.65
N LYS A 183 14.43 0.90 -6.69
CA LYS A 183 13.48 1.26 -7.76
C LYS A 183 12.94 0.03 -8.49
N LYS A 184 13.78 -0.99 -8.76
CA LYS A 184 13.34 -2.26 -9.34
C LYS A 184 12.37 -2.97 -8.41
N TYR A 185 12.73 -3.09 -7.13
CA TYR A 185 11.89 -3.67 -6.09
C TYR A 185 10.52 -2.98 -6.00
N ALA A 186 10.49 -1.65 -5.89
CA ALA A 186 9.26 -0.88 -5.78
C ALA A 186 8.34 -1.09 -6.99
N ILE A 187 8.90 -1.06 -8.21
CA ILE A 187 8.13 -1.28 -9.43
C ILE A 187 7.57 -2.71 -9.49
N ALA A 188 8.36 -3.71 -9.10
CA ALA A 188 7.92 -5.11 -9.08
C ALA A 188 6.78 -5.32 -8.07
N GLN A 189 6.93 -4.79 -6.85
CA GLN A 189 5.90 -4.86 -5.81
C GLN A 189 4.59 -4.19 -6.23
N ILE A 190 4.64 -3.01 -6.83
CA ILE A 190 3.43 -2.31 -7.29
C ILE A 190 2.77 -3.06 -8.44
N LYS A 191 3.55 -3.57 -9.40
CA LYS A 191 3.02 -4.39 -10.50
C LYS A 191 2.35 -5.65 -9.99
N GLU A 192 2.97 -6.32 -9.01
CA GLU A 192 2.42 -7.53 -8.42
C GLU A 192 1.12 -7.24 -7.67
N ALA A 193 1.05 -6.17 -6.88
CA ALA A 193 -0.19 -5.72 -6.25
C ALA A 193 -1.31 -5.47 -7.29
N ARG A 194 -0.98 -4.85 -8.42
CA ARG A 194 -1.95 -4.57 -9.48
C ARG A 194 -2.39 -5.82 -10.22
N ARG A 195 -1.53 -6.84 -10.32
CA ARG A 195 -1.80 -8.08 -11.06
C ARG A 195 -3.05 -8.80 -10.55
N TYR A 196 -3.29 -8.81 -9.25
CA TYR A 196 -4.48 -9.43 -8.64
C TYR A 196 -5.38 -8.47 -7.85
N GLY A 197 -5.05 -7.18 -7.86
CA GLY A 197 -5.84 -6.16 -7.13
C GLY A 197 -7.21 -5.86 -7.73
N GLY A 198 -7.51 -6.31 -8.95
CA GLY A 198 -8.82 -6.10 -9.59
C GLY A 198 -9.19 -4.62 -9.77
N GLY A 199 -8.22 -3.74 -10.00
CA GLY A 199 -8.43 -2.29 -10.13
C GLY A 199 -8.55 -1.53 -8.80
N LYS A 200 -8.33 -2.18 -7.68
CA LYS A 200 -8.29 -1.56 -6.34
C LYS A 200 -7.13 -0.57 -6.24
N PRO A 201 -7.26 0.47 -5.40
CA PRO A 201 -6.16 1.39 -5.12
C PRO A 201 -4.94 0.66 -4.54
N VAL A 202 -3.75 1.12 -4.93
CA VAL A 202 -2.47 0.67 -4.38
C VAL A 202 -1.80 1.87 -3.73
N TYR A 203 -1.76 1.90 -2.40
CA TYR A 203 -1.11 2.93 -1.60
C TYR A 203 0.11 2.33 -0.91
N VAL A 204 1.29 2.69 -1.36
CA VAL A 204 2.52 2.05 -0.87
C VAL A 204 3.02 2.71 0.40
N PHE A 205 3.54 1.91 1.32
CA PHE A 205 4.20 2.43 2.52
C PHE A 205 5.63 2.83 2.21
N LEU A 206 6.00 4.04 2.59
CA LEU A 206 7.36 4.57 2.54
C LEU A 206 7.78 5.04 3.93
N TRP A 207 9.05 4.84 4.24
CA TRP A 207 9.65 5.29 5.49
C TRP A 207 10.91 6.10 5.18
N PRO A 208 11.04 7.37 5.59
CA PRO A 208 12.17 8.21 5.24
C PRO A 208 13.46 7.85 5.99
N GLN A 209 13.56 6.62 6.45
CA GLN A 209 14.72 6.03 7.14
C GLN A 209 15.02 4.65 6.56
N TYR A 210 16.27 4.22 6.68
CA TYR A 210 16.62 2.84 6.40
C TYR A 210 15.94 1.92 7.41
N HIS A 211 15.41 0.80 6.91
CA HIS A 211 14.76 -0.22 7.74
C HIS A 211 15.72 -0.75 8.81
N ASP A 212 15.21 -0.99 10.01
CA ASP A 212 16.00 -1.40 11.20
C ASP A 212 16.77 -2.70 11.01
N SER A 213 16.38 -3.55 10.06
CA SER A 213 17.14 -4.76 9.71
C SER A 213 18.47 -4.48 9.04
N ASN A 214 18.74 -3.24 8.59
CA ASN A 214 20.05 -2.88 8.07
C ASN A 214 21.03 -2.70 9.26
N PRO A 215 22.09 -3.52 9.37
CA PRO A 215 22.97 -3.51 10.56
C PRO A 215 23.85 -2.26 10.68
N LEU A 216 23.99 -1.47 9.60
CA LEU A 216 24.86 -0.29 9.57
C LEU A 216 24.08 1.02 9.51
N LEU A 217 22.95 1.03 8.82
CA LEU A 217 22.19 2.25 8.51
C LEU A 217 20.81 2.27 9.15
N GLY A 218 20.37 1.16 9.77
CA GLY A 218 19.04 1.04 10.35
C GLY A 218 18.66 2.24 11.22
N GLY A 219 17.46 2.80 10.99
CA GLY A 219 16.95 3.98 11.67
C GLY A 219 17.56 5.32 11.23
N SER A 220 18.67 5.34 10.45
CA SER A 220 19.18 6.61 9.91
C SER A 220 18.34 7.11 8.76
N TYR A 221 18.22 8.44 8.65
CA TYR A 221 17.45 9.06 7.58
C TYR A 221 18.06 8.81 6.19
N LEU A 222 17.20 8.60 5.20
CA LEU A 222 17.59 8.50 3.81
C LEU A 222 18.19 9.84 3.32
N PRO A 223 19.19 9.80 2.41
CA PRO A 223 19.61 10.98 1.66
C PRO A 223 18.41 11.62 0.96
N ALA A 224 18.43 12.95 0.84
CA ALA A 224 17.32 13.73 0.29
C ALA A 224 16.97 13.36 -1.15
N ASP A 225 17.97 13.02 -1.97
CA ASP A 225 17.82 12.56 -3.34
C ASP A 225 17.18 11.16 -3.39
N TYR A 226 17.53 10.28 -2.47
CA TYR A 226 16.95 8.95 -2.39
C TYR A 226 15.46 9.04 -2.00
N TRP A 227 15.14 9.82 -0.96
CA TRP A 227 13.75 10.06 -0.57
C TRP A 227 12.92 10.65 -1.71
N LEU A 228 13.49 11.60 -2.47
CA LEU A 228 12.83 12.16 -3.65
C LEU A 228 12.59 11.09 -4.74
N LEU A 229 13.57 10.22 -4.98
CA LEU A 229 13.42 9.09 -5.91
C LEU A 229 12.25 8.19 -5.52
N GLU A 230 12.10 7.89 -4.23
CA GLU A 230 11.01 7.05 -3.72
C GLU A 230 9.65 7.70 -3.97
N LEU A 231 9.49 8.96 -3.59
CA LEU A 231 8.26 9.72 -3.82
C LEU A 231 7.87 9.78 -5.30
N GLN A 232 8.85 10.05 -6.17
CA GLN A 232 8.64 10.13 -7.62
C GLN A 232 8.29 8.77 -8.22
N THR A 233 8.96 7.71 -7.79
CA THR A 233 8.67 6.35 -8.25
C THR A 233 7.26 5.92 -7.83
N ALA A 234 6.88 6.16 -6.58
CA ALA A 234 5.53 5.87 -6.11
C ALA A 234 4.48 6.67 -6.90
N LYS A 235 4.70 7.97 -7.15
CA LYS A 235 3.80 8.80 -7.97
C LYS A 235 3.63 8.28 -9.39
N GLN A 236 4.66 7.69 -9.96
CA GLN A 236 4.62 7.16 -11.32
C GLN A 236 3.85 5.84 -11.43
N TYR A 237 3.90 4.97 -10.42
CA TYR A 237 3.43 3.58 -10.52
C TYR A 237 2.28 3.23 -9.58
N ALA A 238 2.13 3.91 -8.43
CA ALA A 238 1.07 3.67 -7.46
C ALA A 238 -0.05 4.72 -7.54
N ASP A 239 -1.11 4.55 -6.76
CA ASP A 239 -2.21 5.52 -6.65
C ASP A 239 -2.01 6.48 -5.47
N GLY A 240 -1.07 6.17 -4.58
CA GLY A 240 -0.70 7.01 -3.45
C GLY A 240 0.35 6.37 -2.55
N ILE A 241 0.66 7.08 -1.48
CA ILE A 241 1.62 6.64 -0.46
C ILE A 241 1.04 6.83 0.93
N VAL A 242 1.47 5.99 1.86
CA VAL A 242 1.40 6.22 3.30
C VAL A 242 2.83 6.49 3.78
N ILE A 243 3.08 7.69 4.29
CA ILE A 243 4.37 8.00 4.91
C ILE A 243 4.30 7.51 6.34
N TRP A 244 5.17 6.56 6.68
CA TRP A 244 5.31 6.04 8.05
C TRP A 244 6.62 6.51 8.67
N GLY A 245 6.73 6.47 10.00
CA GLY A 245 7.93 6.80 10.76
C GLY A 245 7.62 7.58 12.03
N GLY A 246 8.65 8.11 12.66
CA GLY A 246 8.49 8.88 13.90
C GLY A 246 8.47 8.02 15.17
N TRP A 247 8.82 6.72 15.06
CA TRP A 247 9.04 5.88 16.24
C TRP A 247 10.53 5.86 16.58
N GLY A 248 10.87 6.25 17.78
CA GLY A 248 12.27 6.31 18.23
C GLY A 248 12.80 4.97 18.75
N SER A 249 14.12 4.84 18.82
CA SER A 249 14.80 3.65 19.34
C SER A 249 14.55 3.38 20.83
N ASP A 250 14.04 4.37 21.56
CA ASP A 250 13.62 4.27 22.97
C ASP A 250 12.17 3.79 23.16
N ASN A 251 11.54 3.28 22.10
CA ASN A 251 10.14 2.86 22.07
C ASN A 251 9.15 4.00 22.39
N ARG A 252 9.46 5.21 21.95
CA ARG A 252 8.59 6.39 22.10
C ARG A 252 8.50 7.13 20.76
N PRO A 253 7.43 7.92 20.56
CA PRO A 253 7.36 8.84 19.44
C PRO A 253 8.55 9.81 19.46
N ALA A 254 9.30 9.87 18.36
CA ALA A 254 10.33 10.89 18.18
C ALA A 254 9.69 12.27 18.05
N GLU A 255 10.42 13.31 18.40
CA GLU A 255 9.93 14.67 18.23
C GLU A 255 9.95 15.10 16.75
N TRP A 256 8.91 15.85 16.36
CA TRP A 256 8.84 16.40 15.00
C TRP A 256 9.94 17.43 14.75
N ASP A 257 10.68 17.26 13.67
CA ASP A 257 11.64 18.25 13.18
C ASP A 257 11.17 18.88 11.88
N GLU A 258 10.69 20.13 11.94
CA GLU A 258 10.28 20.92 10.77
C GLU A 258 11.43 21.14 9.77
N ASN A 259 12.67 21.01 10.22
CA ASN A 259 13.88 21.18 9.43
C ASN A 259 14.43 19.87 8.85
N ALA A 260 13.87 18.74 9.19
CA ALA A 260 14.30 17.45 8.68
C ALA A 260 14.38 17.45 7.13
N ALA A 261 15.45 16.86 6.61
CA ALA A 261 15.71 16.86 5.16
C ALA A 261 14.58 16.17 4.38
N TRP A 262 14.11 15.02 4.88
CA TRP A 262 12.99 14.27 4.28
C TRP A 262 11.70 15.10 4.22
N TRP A 263 11.41 15.86 5.27
CA TRP A 263 10.22 16.71 5.33
C TRP A 263 10.31 17.89 4.35
N LYS A 264 11.47 18.53 4.24
CA LYS A 264 11.70 19.58 3.24
C LYS A 264 11.49 19.06 1.81
N VAL A 265 11.95 17.85 1.52
CA VAL A 265 11.73 17.17 0.23
C VAL A 265 10.25 16.88 0.03
N THR A 266 9.57 16.32 1.04
CA THR A 266 8.14 16.02 1.00
C THR A 266 7.31 17.27 0.71
N LYS A 267 7.56 18.39 1.39
CA LYS A 267 6.88 19.67 1.12
C LYS A 267 7.06 20.16 -0.32
N LYS A 268 8.26 20.03 -0.88
CA LYS A 268 8.52 20.39 -2.29
C LYS A 268 7.78 19.45 -3.25
N PHE A 269 7.78 18.17 -2.97
CA PHE A 269 7.07 17.15 -3.75
C PHE A 269 5.57 17.44 -3.78
N MET A 270 4.93 17.69 -2.63
CA MET A 270 3.50 18.01 -2.54
C MET A 270 3.14 19.24 -3.39
N LYS A 271 3.91 20.33 -3.30
CA LYS A 271 3.70 21.53 -4.11
C LYS A 271 3.80 21.28 -5.62
N SER A 272 4.59 20.30 -6.05
CA SER A 272 4.74 19.93 -7.46
C SER A 272 3.70 18.92 -7.91
N ALA A 273 3.19 18.10 -6.99
CA ALA A 273 2.21 17.07 -7.29
C ALA A 273 0.85 17.64 -7.70
N ASP A 274 0.45 18.77 -7.12
CA ASP A 274 -0.78 19.50 -7.46
C ASP A 274 -0.81 20.04 -8.90
N LYS A 275 0.35 20.21 -9.52
CA LYS A 275 0.50 20.89 -10.83
C LYS A 275 0.57 19.94 -12.02
N SER A 276 0.65 18.65 -11.82
CA SER A 276 0.83 17.68 -12.91
C SER A 276 -0.14 16.50 -12.76
N PRO A 277 -1.01 16.23 -13.75
CA PRO A 277 -1.82 15.02 -13.74
C PRO A 277 -0.89 13.80 -13.75
N PRO A 278 -1.25 12.71 -13.05
CA PRO A 278 -0.51 11.46 -13.14
C PRO A 278 -0.47 10.99 -14.59
N ARG A 279 0.71 10.57 -15.07
CA ARG A 279 0.82 9.95 -16.38
C ARG A 279 -0.02 8.67 -16.39
N ALA A 280 -0.84 8.53 -17.42
CA ALA A 280 -1.54 7.27 -17.69
C ALA A 280 -0.51 6.13 -17.71
N PRO A 281 -0.81 4.96 -17.09
CA PRO A 281 0.06 3.81 -17.17
C PRO A 281 0.25 3.46 -18.65
N THR A 282 1.48 3.47 -19.12
CA THR A 282 1.83 2.96 -20.44
C THR A 282 1.42 1.50 -20.49
N SER A 283 0.46 1.18 -21.33
CA SER A 283 0.05 -0.19 -21.63
C SER A 283 1.30 -0.95 -22.11
N LEU A 284 1.85 -1.78 -21.24
CA LEU A 284 2.87 -2.74 -21.65
C LEU A 284 2.11 -3.87 -22.39
N SER A 285 2.16 -3.86 -23.72
CA SER A 285 1.78 -5.01 -24.51
C SER A 285 2.68 -6.18 -24.10
N VAL A 286 2.09 -7.17 -23.47
CA VAL A 286 2.69 -8.50 -23.32
C VAL A 286 2.78 -9.09 -24.74
N ARG A 287 3.98 -9.28 -25.24
CA ARG A 287 4.29 -10.20 -26.33
C ARG A 287 4.83 -11.48 -25.73
#